data_6f847e69cee5b0b5d49c8951140f9c37
#
_entry.id   6f847e69cee5b0b5d49c8951140f9c37
#
_cell.length_a   1.000
_cell.length_b   1.000
_cell.length_c   1.000
_cell.angle_alpha   90.00
_cell.angle_beta   90.00
_cell.angle_gamma   90.00
#
_symmetry.space_group_name_H-M   'P 1'
#
loop_
_entity.id
_entity.type
_entity.pdbx_description
1 polymer ?
#
loop_
_entity_poly.entity_id
_entity_poly.type
_entity_poly.pdbx_seq_one_letter_code
_entity_poly.pdbx_strand_id
1 'polypeptide(L)'
;MDTKQTDKQATFGADIRANLRMLKEALPAEDILVYEFTAGDGIACAAVYADGITDKELLGALVARPLAAAPAPKTREEVRRKLLFPEVKEADDLDAAGKEILAGNPALLVDGVRGALILGTKKVSLRAVAEPQTAIAIKGPREGFIEDIKTNMGLIRRRLKTPALRFIMLNVGKYSQTAVAIAYLDGVADKKAIRAIEARIRAADIDGVPDSSYIARFLARRPLSLFKQAGTTEKPDILCAKMLEGRIAVLADGSPIALTLPYMLTEDFQSAQDYFVSPYRATVSRILRLFAVCVSVFLPALYVAAQLFRLRLIPFGLLIIVSGGIRSIPLSPGLEMFFLLAVLEILVEASVRMPKYVALALSVIGALVLGDTAVKAGLVSSPAIIIVAIAGISAYTVPDLTGTLSLVRILYVVVAGSIGPYGIVLLTALLIWYLVSAESYGVPLLAPFAPLIRHDLADSLYKADLAALDRRPRALRGKNRTRLKLRRDAAAGREDEQPSGEGPDGQAADAAGEEKDA
;
A
#
# COMPACT_ATOMS: atom_id res chain seq x y z
N MET A 1 -37.82 8.66 8.34
CA MET A 1 -37.65 9.67 9.39
C MET A 1 -36.44 10.50 9.00
N ASP A 2 -36.77 11.63 8.38
CA ASP A 2 -35.82 12.65 7.92
C ASP A 2 -35.27 13.42 9.12
N THR A 3 -33.99 13.28 9.37
CA THR A 3 -33.24 14.25 10.17
C THR A 3 -32.40 15.09 9.21
N LYS A 4 -33.02 16.11 8.64
CA LYS A 4 -32.33 17.32 8.21
C LYS A 4 -31.76 17.99 9.47
N GLN A 5 -30.53 17.62 9.86
CA GLN A 5 -29.73 18.52 10.68
C GLN A 5 -29.32 19.69 9.77
N THR A 6 -29.94 20.80 10.01
CA THR A 6 -29.53 22.14 9.58
C THR A 6 -28.14 22.35 10.21
N ASP A 7 -27.05 22.09 9.44
CA ASP A 7 -25.72 22.52 9.81
C ASP A 7 -25.71 24.04 9.94
N LYS A 8 -25.82 24.55 11.16
CA LYS A 8 -25.37 25.90 11.49
C LYS A 8 -23.87 25.88 11.25
N GLN A 9 -23.41 26.43 10.15
CA GLN A 9 -22.01 26.67 9.87
C GLN A 9 -21.42 27.43 11.06
N ALA A 10 -20.55 26.78 11.81
CA ALA A 10 -19.86 27.38 12.95
C ALA A 10 -18.91 28.45 12.39
N THR A 11 -19.15 29.71 12.72
CA THR A 11 -18.34 30.85 12.28
C THR A 11 -17.41 31.30 13.40
N PHE A 12 -16.22 31.77 13.02
CA PHE A 12 -15.25 32.30 13.97
C PHE A 12 -15.72 33.59 14.63
N GLY A 13 -15.63 33.64 15.95
CA GLY A 13 -15.84 34.83 16.77
C GLY A 13 -14.60 35.72 16.86
N ALA A 14 -14.64 36.69 17.80
CA ALA A 14 -13.48 37.53 18.12
C ALA A 14 -12.58 36.93 19.19
N ASP A 15 -13.07 35.99 20.01
CA ASP A 15 -12.28 35.32 21.06
C ASP A 15 -11.44 34.19 20.49
N ILE A 16 -10.12 34.35 20.54
CA ILE A 16 -9.15 33.37 20.05
C ILE A 16 -9.27 32.03 20.76
N ARG A 17 -9.54 32.01 22.07
CA ARG A 17 -9.63 30.77 22.87
C ARG A 17 -10.85 29.93 22.46
N ALA A 18 -11.99 30.58 22.20
CA ALA A 18 -13.18 29.92 21.72
C ALA A 18 -12.93 29.34 20.30
N ASN A 19 -12.33 30.10 19.41
CA ASN A 19 -11.98 29.67 18.05
C ASN A 19 -11.01 28.49 18.04
N LEU A 20 -9.99 28.49 18.89
CA LEU A 20 -9.04 27.38 19.04
C LEU A 20 -9.72 26.10 19.56
N ARG A 21 -10.67 26.21 20.49
CA ARG A 21 -11.45 25.05 20.98
C ARG A 21 -12.28 24.45 19.84
N MET A 22 -12.99 25.27 19.08
CA MET A 22 -13.77 24.82 17.93
C MET A 22 -12.91 24.12 16.88
N LEU A 23 -11.73 24.66 16.55
CA LEU A 23 -10.79 24.03 15.63
C LEU A 23 -10.23 22.69 16.16
N LYS A 24 -9.87 22.60 17.46
CA LYS A 24 -9.40 21.36 18.07
C LYS A 24 -10.48 20.28 18.12
N GLU A 25 -11.74 20.65 18.32
CA GLU A 25 -12.87 19.70 18.27
C GLU A 25 -13.16 19.23 16.84
N ALA A 26 -13.08 20.13 15.85
CA ALA A 26 -13.28 19.80 14.44
C ALA A 26 -12.12 18.99 13.85
N LEU A 27 -10.89 19.24 14.29
CA LEU A 27 -9.66 18.61 13.81
C LEU A 27 -8.88 17.94 14.95
N PRO A 28 -9.44 16.91 15.62
CA PRO A 28 -8.79 16.27 16.78
C PRO A 28 -7.77 15.22 16.35
N ALA A 29 -6.75 15.61 15.58
CA ALA A 29 -5.64 14.77 15.13
C ALA A 29 -4.32 15.32 15.69
N GLU A 30 -3.41 14.43 16.13
CA GLU A 30 -2.16 14.83 16.80
C GLU A 30 -1.16 15.53 15.88
N ASP A 31 -1.32 15.42 14.57
CA ASP A 31 -0.53 16.13 13.56
C ASP A 31 -1.02 17.58 13.31
N ILE A 32 -2.13 18.00 13.92
CA ILE A 32 -2.59 19.38 13.87
C ILE A 32 -2.05 20.14 15.08
N LEU A 33 -1.11 21.02 14.80
CA LEU A 33 -0.40 21.79 15.81
C LEU A 33 -0.90 23.22 15.90
N VAL A 34 -0.78 23.80 17.07
CA VAL A 34 -1.08 25.21 17.36
C VAL A 34 0.23 25.89 17.76
N TYR A 35 0.61 26.93 17.04
CA TYR A 35 1.72 27.80 17.38
C TYR A 35 1.17 29.10 17.93
N GLU A 36 1.25 29.29 19.24
CA GLU A 36 0.81 30.50 19.94
C GLU A 36 1.96 31.48 20.05
N PHE A 37 1.70 32.76 19.76
CA PHE A 37 2.65 33.87 19.89
C PHE A 37 1.89 35.16 20.18
N THR A 38 2.62 36.20 20.55
CA THR A 38 2.04 37.54 20.83
C THR A 38 2.45 38.53 19.76
N ALA A 39 1.48 39.28 19.25
CA ALA A 39 1.73 40.47 18.45
C ALA A 39 2.15 41.65 19.34
N GLY A 40 2.58 42.77 18.77
CA GLY A 40 2.84 43.99 19.51
C GLY A 40 1.68 44.35 20.44
N ASP A 41 1.98 45.03 21.54
CA ASP A 41 1.03 45.40 22.61
C ASP A 41 0.39 44.18 23.34
N GLY A 42 0.96 42.99 23.23
CA GLY A 42 0.55 41.81 23.99
C GLY A 42 -0.72 41.09 23.49
N ILE A 43 -1.17 41.36 22.25
CA ILE A 43 -2.33 40.64 21.66
C ILE A 43 -1.95 39.19 21.33
N ALA A 44 -2.78 38.24 21.79
CA ALA A 44 -2.60 36.84 21.52
C ALA A 44 -2.88 36.50 20.04
N CYS A 45 -1.98 35.76 19.44
CA CYS A 45 -2.09 35.21 18.08
C CYS A 45 -1.85 33.72 18.10
N ALA A 46 -2.50 32.99 17.22
CA ALA A 46 -2.27 31.56 17.06
C ALA A 46 -2.33 31.15 15.60
N ALA A 47 -1.35 30.37 15.17
CA ALA A 47 -1.37 29.70 13.86
C ALA A 47 -1.66 28.22 14.05
N VAL A 48 -2.75 27.73 13.42
CA VAL A 48 -3.13 26.31 13.42
C VAL A 48 -2.72 25.71 12.09
N TYR A 49 -1.94 24.62 12.12
CA TYR A 49 -1.38 24.03 10.92
C TYR A 49 -1.18 22.52 11.04
N ALA A 50 -1.10 21.82 9.90
CA ALA A 50 -0.79 20.41 9.83
C ALA A 50 0.73 20.19 9.72
N ASP A 51 1.30 19.39 10.64
CA ASP A 51 2.74 19.06 10.64
C ASP A 51 3.12 18.22 9.40
N GLY A 52 4.34 18.40 8.93
CA GLY A 52 4.86 17.67 7.75
C GLY A 52 4.46 18.24 6.38
N ILE A 53 3.40 19.08 6.29
CA ILE A 53 2.97 19.71 5.02
C ILE A 53 2.97 21.24 5.04
N THR A 54 3.28 21.84 6.19
CA THR A 54 3.39 23.29 6.37
C THR A 54 4.85 23.71 6.52
N ASP A 55 5.25 24.80 5.88
CA ASP A 55 6.57 25.39 6.05
C ASP A 55 6.61 26.27 7.31
N LYS A 56 7.24 25.72 8.37
CA LYS A 56 7.35 26.40 9.68
C LYS A 56 8.32 27.57 9.65
N GLU A 57 9.33 27.52 8.80
CA GLU A 57 10.32 28.61 8.68
C GLU A 57 9.67 29.83 8.05
N LEU A 58 8.91 29.63 6.96
CA LEU A 58 8.13 30.70 6.35
C LEU A 58 7.08 31.25 7.33
N LEU A 59 6.38 30.39 8.07
CA LEU A 59 5.42 30.81 9.09
C LEU A 59 6.08 31.69 10.16
N GLY A 60 7.25 31.28 10.66
CA GLY A 60 8.00 32.06 11.64
C GLY A 60 8.51 33.38 11.08
N ALA A 61 9.15 33.34 9.91
CA ALA A 61 9.82 34.50 9.32
C ALA A 61 8.87 35.56 8.76
N LEU A 62 7.82 35.14 8.04
CA LEU A 62 6.95 36.04 7.29
C LEU A 62 5.63 36.37 7.99
N VAL A 63 5.28 35.65 9.07
CA VAL A 63 4.03 35.83 9.81
C VAL A 63 4.29 36.22 11.25
N ALA A 64 4.94 35.38 12.04
CA ALA A 64 5.09 35.61 13.48
C ALA A 64 6.00 36.82 13.76
N ARG A 65 7.17 36.92 13.12
CA ARG A 65 8.11 38.03 13.32
C ARG A 65 7.54 39.40 12.94
N PRO A 66 6.91 39.60 11.76
CA PRO A 66 6.32 40.87 11.39
C PRO A 66 5.18 41.29 12.33
N LEU A 67 4.36 40.37 12.78
CA LEU A 67 3.28 40.66 13.72
C LEU A 67 3.81 41.01 15.12
N ALA A 68 4.85 40.32 15.59
CA ALA A 68 5.45 40.61 16.88
C ALA A 68 6.14 41.99 16.93
N ALA A 69 6.69 42.44 15.79
CA ALA A 69 7.37 43.76 15.68
C ALA A 69 6.42 44.96 15.44
N ALA A 70 5.15 44.70 15.11
CA ALA A 70 4.20 45.73 14.72
C ALA A 70 3.20 46.02 15.85
N PRO A 71 2.62 47.29 15.93
CA PRO A 71 1.53 47.57 16.87
C PRO A 71 0.36 46.61 16.70
N ALA A 72 -0.45 46.43 17.74
CA ALA A 72 -1.55 45.49 17.74
C ALA A 72 -2.55 45.74 16.60
N PRO A 73 -2.82 44.75 15.73
CA PRO A 73 -3.80 44.91 14.67
C PRO A 73 -5.22 44.76 15.21
N LYS A 74 -6.11 45.65 14.82
CA LYS A 74 -7.54 45.64 15.24
C LYS A 74 -8.46 45.07 14.18
N THR A 75 -8.01 45.02 12.93
CA THR A 75 -8.82 44.55 11.79
C THR A 75 -8.07 43.52 10.96
N ARG A 76 -8.81 42.69 10.21
CA ARG A 76 -8.19 41.71 9.27
C ARG A 76 -7.29 42.38 8.24
N GLU A 77 -7.71 43.53 7.72
CA GLU A 77 -6.93 44.28 6.74
C GLU A 77 -5.60 44.77 7.33
N GLU A 78 -5.60 45.20 8.60
CA GLU A 78 -4.37 45.60 9.28
C GLU A 78 -3.45 44.39 9.50
N VAL A 79 -3.99 43.20 9.89
CA VAL A 79 -3.21 41.96 9.96
C VAL A 79 -2.61 41.67 8.61
N ARG A 80 -3.42 41.67 7.54
CA ARG A 80 -2.97 41.37 6.17
C ARG A 80 -1.87 42.31 5.68
N ARG A 81 -1.95 43.59 5.97
CA ARG A 81 -0.92 44.59 5.58
C ARG A 81 0.40 44.39 6.28
N LYS A 82 0.39 43.80 7.46
CA LYS A 82 1.61 43.51 8.25
C LYS A 82 2.28 42.19 7.87
N LEU A 83 1.54 41.29 7.24
CA LEU A 83 2.06 40.03 6.77
C LEU A 83 2.91 40.25 5.52
N LEU A 84 4.14 39.80 5.53
CA LEU A 84 5.04 39.79 4.35
C LEU A 84 4.77 38.55 3.50
N PHE A 85 3.48 38.27 3.24
CA PHE A 85 3.06 37.04 2.59
C PHE A 85 2.11 37.33 1.41
N PRO A 86 2.40 36.80 0.17
CA PRO A 86 1.64 37.15 -1.02
C PRO A 86 0.26 36.48 -1.09
N GLU A 87 0.12 35.24 -0.58
CA GLU A 87 -1.13 34.49 -0.63
C GLU A 87 -1.81 34.43 0.74
N VAL A 88 -2.71 35.38 0.99
CA VAL A 88 -3.55 35.42 2.20
C VAL A 88 -5.02 35.39 1.77
N LYS A 89 -5.76 34.37 2.21
CA LYS A 89 -7.21 34.25 2.00
C LYS A 89 -7.93 34.44 3.33
N GLU A 90 -9.16 34.89 3.29
CA GLU A 90 -10.01 35.01 4.46
C GLU A 90 -10.92 33.78 4.59
N ALA A 91 -11.11 33.31 5.82
CA ALA A 91 -12.06 32.26 6.15
C ALA A 91 -12.88 32.65 7.37
N ASP A 92 -14.20 32.75 7.17
CA ASP A 92 -15.13 33.00 8.25
C ASP A 92 -15.75 31.73 8.81
N ASP A 93 -15.70 30.66 8.01
CA ASP A 93 -16.30 29.37 8.29
C ASP A 93 -15.24 28.38 8.78
N LEU A 94 -15.60 27.63 9.83
CA LEU A 94 -14.75 26.61 10.45
C LEU A 94 -14.39 25.47 9.46
N ASP A 95 -15.36 25.05 8.64
CA ASP A 95 -15.16 23.97 7.68
C ASP A 95 -14.24 24.39 6.53
N ALA A 96 -14.36 25.66 6.07
CA ALA A 96 -13.47 26.21 5.06
C ALA A 96 -12.03 26.29 5.58
N ALA A 97 -11.83 26.82 6.79
CA ALA A 97 -10.52 26.87 7.43
C ALA A 97 -9.93 25.47 7.68
N GLY A 98 -10.75 24.52 8.13
CA GLY A 98 -10.36 23.13 8.34
C GLY A 98 -9.86 22.46 7.06
N LYS A 99 -10.53 22.66 5.93
CA LYS A 99 -10.10 22.15 4.62
C LYS A 99 -8.75 22.72 4.20
N GLU A 100 -8.53 23.99 4.40
CA GLU A 100 -7.26 24.65 4.06
C GLU A 100 -6.13 24.19 4.97
N ILE A 101 -6.36 24.05 6.29
CA ILE A 101 -5.36 23.49 7.23
C ILE A 101 -4.95 22.08 6.78
N LEU A 102 -5.93 21.22 6.45
CA LEU A 102 -5.67 19.86 5.97
C LEU A 102 -5.00 19.81 4.58
N ALA A 103 -5.06 20.91 3.83
CA ALA A 103 -4.37 21.08 2.55
C ALA A 103 -2.91 21.59 2.72
N GLY A 104 -2.50 21.98 3.95
CA GLY A 104 -1.17 22.48 4.27
C GLY A 104 -1.07 23.99 4.39
N ASN A 105 -2.20 24.70 4.39
CA ASN A 105 -2.27 26.14 4.54
C ASN A 105 -2.66 26.50 5.98
N PRO A 106 -1.78 27.08 6.81
CA PRO A 106 -2.10 27.47 8.18
C PRO A 106 -3.25 28.47 8.27
N ALA A 107 -4.05 28.34 9.32
CA ALA A 107 -5.02 29.34 9.71
C ALA A 107 -4.45 30.20 10.83
N LEU A 108 -4.33 31.49 10.60
CA LEU A 108 -3.91 32.49 11.58
C LEU A 108 -5.16 33.08 12.25
N LEU A 109 -5.17 33.02 13.57
CA LEU A 109 -6.18 33.64 14.44
C LEU A 109 -5.50 34.76 15.25
N VAL A 110 -6.19 35.89 15.40
CA VAL A 110 -5.73 37.04 16.18
C VAL A 110 -6.85 37.39 17.16
N ASP A 111 -6.52 37.58 18.42
CA ASP A 111 -7.51 37.95 19.46
C ASP A 111 -8.12 39.32 19.18
N GLY A 112 -9.43 39.42 19.34
CA GLY A 112 -10.19 40.64 18.99
C GLY A 112 -10.53 40.78 17.51
N VAL A 113 -9.97 39.97 16.61
CA VAL A 113 -10.23 39.99 15.16
C VAL A 113 -11.14 38.82 14.77
N ARG A 114 -12.31 39.11 14.19
CA ARG A 114 -13.24 38.06 13.72
C ARG A 114 -12.66 37.31 12.51
N GLY A 115 -12.82 35.96 12.49
CA GLY A 115 -12.46 35.09 11.41
C GLY A 115 -11.00 34.65 11.43
N ALA A 116 -10.60 33.87 10.46
CA ALA A 116 -9.23 33.37 10.28
C ALA A 116 -8.61 33.87 8.98
N LEU A 117 -7.30 34.03 8.95
CA LEU A 117 -6.52 34.28 7.75
C LEU A 117 -5.79 33.00 7.34
N ILE A 118 -6.01 32.53 6.14
CA ILE A 118 -5.37 31.33 5.59
C ILE A 118 -4.11 31.75 4.81
N LEU A 119 -3.00 31.14 5.16
CA LEU A 119 -1.67 31.48 4.64
C LEU A 119 -1.19 30.38 3.68
N GLY A 120 -0.77 30.74 2.48
CA GLY A 120 -0.33 29.79 1.46
C GLY A 120 1.08 29.20 1.71
N THR A 121 1.44 28.81 2.95
CA THR A 121 2.78 28.30 3.33
C THR A 121 2.95 26.80 3.10
N LYS A 122 2.28 26.25 2.12
CA LYS A 122 2.38 24.82 1.82
C LYS A 122 3.80 24.40 1.47
N LYS A 123 4.38 23.50 2.26
CA LYS A 123 5.69 22.92 1.98
C LYS A 123 5.54 21.83 0.91
N VAL A 124 6.05 22.10 -0.27
CA VAL A 124 6.17 21.10 -1.33
C VAL A 124 7.58 20.54 -1.32
N SER A 125 7.85 19.56 -0.50
CA SER A 125 9.14 18.87 -0.48
C SER A 125 9.23 17.90 -1.67
N LEU A 126 9.44 18.41 -2.89
CA LEU A 126 9.49 17.61 -4.12
C LEU A 126 10.84 16.91 -4.36
N ARG A 127 11.93 17.38 -3.72
CA ARG A 127 13.28 16.88 -4.02
C ARG A 127 13.81 15.77 -3.11
N ALA A 128 13.16 15.48 -1.99
CA ALA A 128 13.61 14.46 -1.03
C ALA A 128 12.88 13.11 -1.16
N VAL A 129 11.82 13.02 -1.96
CA VAL A 129 11.02 11.80 -2.12
C VAL A 129 11.60 10.97 -3.24
N ALA A 130 12.36 9.94 -2.89
CA ALA A 130 12.97 9.02 -3.85
C ALA A 130 11.94 8.03 -4.43
N GLU A 131 12.24 7.46 -5.58
CA GLU A 131 11.48 6.33 -6.13
C GLU A 131 11.78 5.08 -5.29
N PRO A 132 10.75 4.29 -4.90
CA PRO A 132 10.94 3.07 -4.11
C PRO A 132 11.87 2.10 -4.82
N GLN A 133 12.81 1.50 -4.07
CA GLN A 133 13.78 0.57 -4.66
C GLN A 133 13.17 -0.79 -4.97
N THR A 134 12.20 -1.24 -4.18
CA THR A 134 11.61 -2.58 -4.28
C THR A 134 10.26 -2.58 -5.00
N ALA A 135 9.50 -1.48 -4.96
CA ALA A 135 8.15 -1.36 -5.53
C ALA A 135 8.12 -0.51 -6.81
N ILE A 136 8.96 -0.85 -7.80
CA ILE A 136 9.03 -0.14 -9.09
C ILE A 136 7.71 -0.32 -9.84
N ALA A 137 7.06 0.79 -10.22
CA ALA A 137 5.84 0.78 -11.02
C ALA A 137 6.09 1.39 -12.41
N ILE A 138 5.75 0.64 -13.47
CA ILE A 138 5.83 1.12 -14.85
C ILE A 138 4.81 2.25 -15.08
N LYS A 139 3.63 2.16 -14.45
CA LYS A 139 2.57 3.16 -14.47
C LYS A 139 2.14 3.49 -13.05
N GLY A 140 1.82 4.76 -12.79
CA GLY A 140 1.35 5.23 -11.48
C GLY A 140 2.34 6.16 -10.78
N PRO A 141 2.02 6.60 -9.56
CA PRO A 141 2.88 7.46 -8.76
C PRO A 141 4.22 6.79 -8.45
N ARG A 142 5.30 7.57 -8.51
CA ARG A 142 6.66 7.09 -8.22
C ARG A 142 7.18 7.54 -6.86
N GLU A 143 6.34 8.25 -6.09
CA GLU A 143 6.69 8.69 -4.75
C GLU A 143 6.79 7.50 -3.80
N GLY A 144 7.88 7.41 -3.05
CA GLY A 144 8.12 6.48 -1.95
C GLY A 144 8.11 7.17 -0.60
N PHE A 145 7.98 6.38 0.47
CA PHE A 145 8.27 6.84 1.82
C PHE A 145 9.78 7.02 2.00
N ILE A 146 10.15 7.88 2.94
CA ILE A 146 11.53 8.14 3.35
C ILE A 146 11.71 7.84 4.84
N GLU A 147 12.91 8.02 5.37
CA GLU A 147 13.22 7.72 6.77
C GLU A 147 12.55 8.69 7.75
N ASP A 148 12.23 9.94 7.34
CA ASP A 148 11.60 10.94 8.21
C ASP A 148 10.08 10.70 8.35
N ILE A 149 9.65 10.36 9.56
CA ILE A 149 8.25 10.06 9.88
C ILE A 149 7.30 11.23 9.62
N LYS A 150 7.76 12.48 9.85
CA LYS A 150 6.91 13.67 9.65
C LYS A 150 6.62 13.90 8.17
N THR A 151 7.61 13.73 7.33
CA THR A 151 7.44 13.78 5.88
C THR A 151 6.49 12.68 5.42
N ASN A 152 6.63 11.46 5.95
CA ASN A 152 5.77 10.34 5.60
C ASN A 152 4.31 10.58 6.02
N MET A 153 4.07 11.13 7.21
CA MET A 153 2.73 11.57 7.64
C MET A 153 2.17 12.65 6.71
N GLY A 154 3.01 13.61 6.32
CA GLY A 154 2.66 14.66 5.34
C GLY A 154 2.27 14.09 3.98
N LEU A 155 2.97 13.07 3.46
CA LEU A 155 2.63 12.38 2.21
C LEU A 155 1.24 11.71 2.27
N ILE A 156 0.90 11.11 3.41
CA ILE A 156 -0.43 10.53 3.64
C ILE A 156 -1.48 11.64 3.72
N ARG A 157 -1.24 12.70 4.50
CA ARG A 157 -2.16 13.83 4.68
C ARG A 157 -2.44 14.54 3.35
N ARG A 158 -1.43 14.71 2.50
CA ARG A 158 -1.57 15.32 1.17
C ARG A 158 -2.54 14.55 0.27
N ARG A 159 -2.62 13.21 0.41
CA ARG A 159 -3.51 12.33 -0.36
C ARG A 159 -4.89 12.20 0.28
N LEU A 160 -4.96 12.16 1.61
CA LEU A 160 -6.19 12.00 2.40
C LEU A 160 -6.50 13.29 3.16
N LYS A 161 -7.06 14.27 2.46
CA LYS A 161 -7.43 15.59 2.98
C LYS A 161 -8.78 15.53 3.72
N THR A 162 -8.83 14.77 4.80
CA THR A 162 -10.05 14.57 5.58
C THR A 162 -9.77 14.68 7.08
N PRO A 163 -10.68 15.28 7.86
CA PRO A 163 -10.57 15.29 9.32
C PRO A 163 -10.73 13.90 9.94
N ALA A 164 -11.23 12.91 9.19
CA ALA A 164 -11.31 11.53 9.64
C ALA A 164 -9.94 10.84 9.72
N LEU A 165 -8.89 11.35 9.04
CA LEU A 165 -7.54 10.84 9.18
C LEU A 165 -6.97 11.22 10.55
N ARG A 166 -6.60 10.19 11.33
CA ARG A 166 -6.04 10.31 12.67
C ARG A 166 -4.66 9.71 12.73
N PHE A 167 -3.82 10.33 13.54
CA PHE A 167 -2.51 9.81 13.93
C PHE A 167 -2.47 9.69 15.46
N ILE A 168 -1.90 8.60 15.96
CA ILE A 168 -1.55 8.40 17.38
C ILE A 168 -0.04 8.28 17.40
N MET A 169 0.62 9.20 18.10
CA MET A 169 2.08 9.21 18.23
C MET A 169 2.51 8.46 19.48
N LEU A 170 3.48 7.58 19.34
CA LEU A 170 4.07 6.78 20.41
C LEU A 170 5.59 6.84 20.31
N ASN A 171 6.29 6.71 21.45
CA ASN A 171 7.73 6.52 21.47
C ASN A 171 8.02 5.10 21.95
N VAL A 172 8.86 4.37 21.22
CA VAL A 172 9.19 2.97 21.48
C VAL A 172 10.70 2.81 21.60
N GLY A 173 11.12 1.96 22.52
CA GLY A 173 12.53 1.71 22.84
C GLY A 173 13.02 2.49 24.05
N LYS A 174 13.71 1.81 24.97
CA LYS A 174 14.25 2.43 26.20
C LYS A 174 15.28 3.51 25.89
N TYR A 175 16.19 3.22 24.97
CA TYR A 175 17.29 4.12 24.61
C TYR A 175 17.02 4.90 23.32
N SER A 176 16.41 4.26 22.31
CA SER A 176 16.20 4.92 21.01
C SER A 176 15.05 5.93 21.03
N GLN A 177 14.02 5.72 21.89
CA GLN A 177 12.80 6.57 21.92
C GLN A 177 12.27 6.87 20.52
N THR A 178 12.30 5.83 19.65
CA THR A 178 11.91 5.95 18.24
C THR A 178 10.45 6.33 18.12
N ALA A 179 10.15 7.40 17.38
CA ALA A 179 8.80 7.84 17.13
C ALA A 179 8.07 6.84 16.23
N VAL A 180 6.87 6.44 16.64
CA VAL A 180 5.99 5.52 15.88
C VAL A 180 4.62 6.17 15.75
N ALA A 181 4.10 6.27 14.52
CA ALA A 181 2.79 6.80 14.24
C ALA A 181 1.82 5.71 13.81
N ILE A 182 0.69 5.58 14.49
CA ILE A 182 -0.44 4.75 14.07
C ILE A 182 -1.41 5.64 13.31
N ALA A 183 -1.55 5.44 12.00
CA ALA A 183 -2.45 6.19 11.14
C ALA A 183 -3.68 5.37 10.76
N TYR A 184 -4.87 5.96 10.86
CA TYR A 184 -6.13 5.30 10.52
C TYR A 184 -7.21 6.30 10.13
N LEU A 185 -8.26 5.83 9.46
CA LEU A 185 -9.45 6.60 9.16
C LEU A 185 -10.55 6.32 10.20
N ASP A 186 -10.89 7.32 11.01
CA ASP A 186 -11.99 7.21 11.97
C ASP A 186 -13.32 6.99 11.26
N GLY A 187 -14.16 6.12 11.82
CA GLY A 187 -15.40 5.67 11.18
C GLY A 187 -15.25 4.58 10.11
N VAL A 188 -14.02 4.33 9.60
CA VAL A 188 -13.74 3.30 8.61
C VAL A 188 -12.98 2.12 9.23
N ALA A 189 -11.90 2.38 9.95
CA ALA A 189 -11.10 1.36 10.61
C ALA A 189 -11.79 0.78 11.85
N ASP A 190 -11.49 -0.49 12.18
CA ASP A 190 -12.03 -1.16 13.38
C ASP A 190 -11.35 -0.63 14.66
N LYS A 191 -12.15 -0.03 15.55
CA LYS A 191 -11.66 0.52 16.83
C LYS A 191 -11.05 -0.54 17.75
N LYS A 192 -11.48 -1.81 17.66
CA LYS A 192 -10.90 -2.90 18.44
C LYS A 192 -9.49 -3.22 17.95
N ALA A 193 -9.29 -3.26 16.65
CA ALA A 193 -7.97 -3.48 16.05
C ALA A 193 -7.01 -2.33 16.39
N ILE A 194 -7.45 -1.06 16.31
CA ILE A 194 -6.63 0.11 16.67
C ILE A 194 -6.12 -0.01 18.10
N ARG A 195 -7.03 -0.25 19.08
CA ARG A 195 -6.66 -0.39 20.49
C ARG A 195 -5.71 -1.56 20.75
N ALA A 196 -5.91 -2.69 20.04
CA ALA A 196 -5.06 -3.86 20.18
C ALA A 196 -3.65 -3.62 19.62
N ILE A 197 -3.54 -2.89 18.49
CA ILE A 197 -2.26 -2.49 17.89
C ILE A 197 -1.54 -1.52 18.83
N GLU A 198 -2.23 -0.48 19.29
CA GLU A 198 -1.67 0.52 20.22
C GLU A 198 -1.16 -0.14 21.51
N ALA A 199 -1.97 -1.00 22.13
CA ALA A 199 -1.60 -1.71 23.35
C ALA A 199 -0.35 -2.58 23.16
N ARG A 200 -0.20 -3.24 22.02
CA ARG A 200 0.97 -4.06 21.70
C ARG A 200 2.23 -3.23 21.48
N ILE A 201 2.11 -2.10 20.79
CA ILE A 201 3.24 -1.19 20.58
C ILE A 201 3.68 -0.58 21.92
N ARG A 202 2.74 -0.16 22.79
CA ARG A 202 3.04 0.35 24.12
C ARG A 202 3.68 -0.70 25.05
N ALA A 203 3.32 -1.97 24.87
CA ALA A 203 3.87 -3.09 25.65
C ALA A 203 5.22 -3.59 25.11
N ALA A 204 5.73 -3.03 24.01
CA ALA A 204 7.01 -3.42 23.44
C ALA A 204 8.16 -2.97 24.36
N ASP A 205 8.75 -3.90 25.09
CA ASP A 205 9.93 -3.67 25.94
C ASP A 205 11.19 -4.06 25.16
N ILE A 206 11.84 -3.06 24.55
CA ILE A 206 13.05 -3.22 23.76
C ILE A 206 13.96 -2.00 23.94
N ASP A 207 15.26 -2.19 23.79
CA ASP A 207 16.24 -1.12 23.92
C ASP A 207 16.17 -0.10 22.78
N GLY A 208 15.95 -0.56 21.56
CA GLY A 208 15.85 0.31 20.40
C GLY A 208 15.11 -0.32 19.23
N VAL A 209 14.52 0.54 18.38
CA VAL A 209 13.79 0.17 17.16
C VAL A 209 14.53 0.77 15.96
N PRO A 210 15.44 0.01 15.32
CA PRO A 210 16.19 0.50 14.17
C PRO A 210 15.36 0.54 12.88
N ASP A 211 14.30 -0.25 12.77
CA ASP A 211 13.45 -0.33 11.56
C ASP A 211 12.04 -0.83 11.90
N SER A 212 11.09 -0.55 11.02
CA SER A 212 9.69 -0.98 11.14
C SER A 212 9.50 -2.50 11.27
N SER A 213 10.44 -3.31 10.77
CA SER A 213 10.42 -4.77 10.91
C SER A 213 10.45 -5.25 12.36
N TYR A 214 11.08 -4.48 13.27
CA TYR A 214 11.04 -4.75 14.70
C TYR A 214 9.63 -4.56 15.27
N ILE A 215 8.96 -3.47 14.87
CA ILE A 215 7.56 -3.22 15.24
C ILE A 215 6.66 -4.33 14.69
N ALA A 216 6.87 -4.77 13.45
CA ALA A 216 6.10 -5.87 12.84
C ALA A 216 6.15 -7.15 13.68
N ARG A 217 7.30 -7.47 14.31
CA ARG A 217 7.46 -8.62 15.21
C ARG A 217 6.60 -8.50 16.47
N PHE A 218 6.55 -7.32 17.10
CA PHE A 218 5.68 -7.09 18.26
C PHE A 218 4.20 -7.15 17.89
N LEU A 219 3.86 -6.73 16.68
CA LEU A 219 2.50 -6.79 16.16
C LEU A 219 2.08 -8.20 15.76
N ALA A 220 3.02 -9.12 15.51
CA ALA A 220 2.72 -10.50 15.19
C ALA A 220 2.07 -11.24 16.36
N ARG A 221 0.93 -11.89 16.13
CA ARG A 221 0.24 -12.73 17.13
C ARG A 221 0.93 -14.07 17.35
N ARG A 222 1.57 -14.60 16.30
CA ARG A 222 2.34 -15.86 16.31
C ARG A 222 3.80 -15.54 15.95
N PRO A 223 4.72 -15.45 16.93
CA PRO A 223 6.12 -15.06 16.68
C PRO A 223 6.86 -15.97 15.70
N LEU A 224 6.51 -17.26 15.69
CA LEU A 224 7.10 -18.28 14.80
C LEU A 224 6.25 -18.55 13.56
N SER A 225 5.50 -17.57 13.09
CA SER A 225 4.70 -17.74 11.87
C SER A 225 5.59 -17.84 10.64
N LEU A 226 5.34 -18.84 9.79
CA LEU A 226 6.00 -18.99 8.51
C LEU A 226 5.62 -17.87 7.53
N PHE A 227 4.38 -17.35 7.64
CA PHE A 227 3.88 -16.26 6.84
C PHE A 227 3.88 -14.94 7.63
N LYS A 228 4.12 -13.83 6.96
CA LYS A 228 4.02 -12.49 7.58
C LYS A 228 2.60 -12.24 8.11
N GLN A 229 2.48 -11.43 9.15
CA GLN A 229 1.21 -11.08 9.78
C GLN A 229 0.90 -9.58 9.71
N ALA A 230 1.80 -8.80 9.13
CA ALA A 230 1.65 -7.40 8.77
C ALA A 230 2.01 -7.22 7.30
N GLY A 231 1.22 -6.48 6.56
CA GLY A 231 1.56 -6.07 5.21
C GLY A 231 2.62 -4.97 5.26
N THR A 232 3.42 -4.86 4.22
CA THR A 232 4.47 -3.85 4.08
C THR A 232 4.25 -3.04 2.80
N THR A 233 4.63 -1.78 2.79
CA THR A 233 4.64 -0.95 1.57
C THR A 233 5.58 0.23 1.71
N GLU A 234 6.32 0.54 0.65
CA GLU A 234 7.14 1.74 0.52
C GLU A 234 6.37 2.89 -0.15
N LYS A 235 5.12 2.65 -0.60
CA LYS A 235 4.38 3.58 -1.45
C LYS A 235 3.20 4.23 -0.72
N PRO A 236 3.15 5.58 -0.65
CA PRO A 236 2.05 6.30 -0.01
C PRO A 236 0.69 6.09 -0.70
N ASP A 237 0.66 5.88 -2.02
CA ASP A 237 -0.58 5.63 -2.77
C ASP A 237 -1.22 4.29 -2.39
N ILE A 238 -0.41 3.22 -2.29
CA ILE A 238 -0.85 1.90 -1.84
C ILE A 238 -1.35 1.97 -0.41
N LEU A 239 -0.58 2.63 0.48
CA LEU A 239 -0.96 2.78 1.88
C LEU A 239 -2.31 3.49 2.03
N CYS A 240 -2.49 4.62 1.33
CA CYS A 240 -3.74 5.37 1.37
C CYS A 240 -4.92 4.55 0.81
N ALA A 241 -4.72 3.79 -0.26
CA ALA A 241 -5.75 2.89 -0.80
C ALA A 241 -6.17 1.83 0.23
N LYS A 242 -5.20 1.20 0.90
CA LYS A 242 -5.44 0.23 1.98
C LYS A 242 -6.16 0.87 3.18
N MET A 243 -5.79 2.10 3.56
CA MET A 243 -6.48 2.83 4.64
C MET A 243 -7.94 3.17 4.29
N LEU A 244 -8.23 3.50 3.02
CA LEU A 244 -9.60 3.72 2.53
C LEU A 244 -10.45 2.45 2.59
N GLU A 245 -9.85 1.27 2.57
CA GLU A 245 -10.53 -0.02 2.78
C GLU A 245 -10.83 -0.30 4.26
N GLY A 246 -10.13 0.36 5.19
CA GLY A 246 -10.32 0.20 6.63
C GLY A 246 -9.12 -0.39 7.36
N ARG A 247 -7.95 -0.46 6.72
CA ARG A 247 -6.71 -0.88 7.35
C ARG A 247 -6.08 0.25 8.15
N ILE A 248 -5.24 -0.15 9.08
CA ILE A 248 -4.48 0.71 9.97
C ILE A 248 -3.03 0.67 9.48
N ALA A 249 -2.43 1.84 9.36
CA ALA A 249 -1.02 1.97 9.01
C ALA A 249 -0.18 2.21 10.26
N VAL A 250 1.03 1.67 10.29
CA VAL A 250 2.04 1.96 11.33
C VAL A 250 3.32 2.40 10.64
N LEU A 251 3.79 3.58 10.99
CA LEU A 251 5.02 4.19 10.51
C LEU A 251 6.01 4.22 11.65
N ALA A 252 7.28 3.99 11.38
CA ALA A 252 8.38 4.16 12.34
C ALA A 252 9.38 5.17 11.78
N ASP A 253 9.89 6.03 12.64
CA ASP A 253 10.98 6.94 12.29
C ASP A 253 12.24 6.14 11.95
N GLY A 254 13.00 6.59 10.97
CA GLY A 254 14.17 5.87 10.46
C GLY A 254 13.85 4.75 9.47
N SER A 255 12.56 4.52 9.10
CA SER A 255 12.17 3.45 8.17
C SER A 255 11.31 3.96 7.03
N PRO A 256 11.68 3.66 5.75
CA PRO A 256 10.87 4.01 4.59
C PRO A 256 9.72 3.01 4.34
N ILE A 257 9.54 2.02 5.23
CA ILE A 257 8.55 0.96 5.09
C ILE A 257 7.40 1.17 6.07
N ALA A 258 6.20 1.38 5.55
CA ALA A 258 4.96 1.43 6.31
C ALA A 258 4.38 0.02 6.49
N LEU A 259 3.91 -0.29 7.70
CA LEU A 259 3.20 -1.53 8.00
C LEU A 259 1.69 -1.32 7.85
N THR A 260 0.97 -2.34 7.38
CA THR A 260 -0.49 -2.33 7.23
C THR A 260 -1.13 -3.49 7.97
N LEU A 261 -2.18 -3.20 8.73
CA LEU A 261 -2.92 -4.16 9.57
C LEU A 261 -4.43 -3.90 9.51
N PRO A 262 -5.27 -4.92 9.57
CA PRO A 262 -4.97 -6.35 9.49
C PRO A 262 -4.38 -6.75 8.14
N TYR A 263 -3.59 -7.82 8.12
CA TYR A 263 -3.00 -8.37 6.90
C TYR A 263 -3.81 -9.58 6.40
N MET A 264 -3.92 -9.70 5.08
CA MET A 264 -4.50 -10.85 4.38
C MET A 264 -3.52 -11.35 3.33
N LEU A 265 -3.34 -12.66 3.20
CA LEU A 265 -2.41 -13.26 2.24
C LEU A 265 -2.71 -12.89 0.79
N THR A 266 -3.98 -12.61 0.49
CA THR A 266 -4.43 -12.20 -0.85
C THR A 266 -3.82 -10.88 -1.33
N GLU A 267 -3.34 -10.02 -0.40
CA GLU A 267 -2.67 -8.75 -0.75
C GLU A 267 -1.40 -8.95 -1.54
N ASP A 268 -0.65 -10.00 -1.25
CA ASP A 268 0.63 -10.24 -1.90
C ASP A 268 0.47 -10.65 -3.37
N PHE A 269 -0.73 -11.12 -3.75
CA PHE A 269 -1.07 -11.38 -5.15
C PHE A 269 -1.57 -10.13 -5.90
N GLN A 270 -1.78 -9.01 -5.19
CA GLN A 270 -2.19 -7.73 -5.77
C GLN A 270 -0.95 -6.86 -6.00
N SER A 271 -0.81 -6.33 -7.21
CA SER A 271 0.20 -5.32 -7.52
C SER A 271 -0.47 -3.96 -7.71
N ALA A 272 0.22 -2.87 -7.35
CA ALA A 272 -0.24 -1.52 -7.67
C ALA A 272 -0.56 -1.35 -9.16
N GLN A 273 0.21 -2.02 -10.03
CA GLN A 273 0.04 -1.97 -11.47
C GLN A 273 -1.31 -2.53 -11.94
N ASP A 274 -1.93 -3.45 -11.19
CA ASP A 274 -3.24 -4.03 -11.53
C ASP A 274 -4.36 -2.97 -11.53
N TYR A 275 -4.17 -1.85 -10.80
CA TYR A 275 -5.14 -0.75 -10.73
C TYR A 275 -4.97 0.30 -11.84
N PHE A 276 -3.87 0.21 -12.61
CA PHE A 276 -3.54 1.13 -13.71
C PHE A 276 -3.69 0.51 -15.09
N VAL A 277 -4.14 -0.74 -15.15
CA VAL A 277 -4.41 -1.48 -16.40
C VAL A 277 -5.87 -1.93 -16.47
N SER A 278 -6.29 -2.43 -17.65
CA SER A 278 -7.66 -2.93 -17.81
C SER A 278 -7.98 -4.09 -16.83
N PRO A 279 -9.24 -4.22 -16.35
CA PRO A 279 -9.65 -5.27 -15.44
C PRO A 279 -9.32 -6.69 -15.93
N TYR A 280 -9.47 -6.95 -17.23
CA TYR A 280 -9.16 -8.25 -17.85
C TYR A 280 -7.67 -8.59 -17.71
N ARG A 281 -6.78 -7.65 -18.06
CA ARG A 281 -5.34 -7.84 -17.96
C ARG A 281 -4.90 -8.04 -16.51
N ALA A 282 -5.45 -7.25 -15.59
CA ALA A 282 -5.19 -7.39 -14.15
C ALA A 282 -5.61 -8.78 -13.64
N THR A 283 -6.79 -9.27 -14.05
CA THR A 283 -7.29 -10.59 -13.70
C THR A 283 -6.36 -11.70 -14.19
N VAL A 284 -5.96 -11.67 -15.46
CA VAL A 284 -5.01 -12.64 -16.02
C VAL A 284 -3.69 -12.61 -15.26
N SER A 285 -3.16 -11.43 -14.94
CA SER A 285 -1.92 -11.30 -14.17
C SER A 285 -2.03 -11.88 -12.75
N ARG A 286 -3.16 -11.70 -12.06
CA ARG A 286 -3.41 -12.28 -10.72
C ARG A 286 -3.48 -13.80 -10.77
N ILE A 287 -4.20 -14.36 -11.74
CA ILE A 287 -4.28 -15.81 -11.95
C ILE A 287 -2.90 -16.37 -12.26
N LEU A 288 -2.13 -15.69 -13.11
CA LEU A 288 -0.75 -16.09 -13.45
C LEU A 288 0.15 -16.11 -12.20
N ARG A 289 0.08 -15.09 -11.33
CA ARG A 289 0.85 -15.06 -10.05
C ARG A 289 0.46 -16.23 -9.15
N LEU A 290 -0.83 -16.50 -9.01
CA LEU A 290 -1.30 -17.64 -8.20
C LEU A 290 -0.79 -18.98 -8.77
N PHE A 291 -0.87 -19.16 -10.07
CA PHE A 291 -0.34 -20.33 -10.76
C PHE A 291 1.18 -20.44 -10.59
N ALA A 292 1.93 -19.34 -10.73
CA ALA A 292 3.36 -19.29 -10.56
C ALA A 292 3.78 -19.70 -9.13
N VAL A 293 3.07 -19.24 -8.09
CA VAL A 293 3.31 -19.67 -6.70
C VAL A 293 3.11 -21.19 -6.55
N CYS A 294 2.05 -21.74 -7.12
CA CYS A 294 1.83 -23.18 -7.13
C CYS A 294 2.98 -23.93 -7.86
N VAL A 295 3.39 -23.46 -9.03
CA VAL A 295 4.51 -24.03 -9.78
C VAL A 295 5.80 -23.96 -8.96
N SER A 296 6.10 -22.84 -8.34
CA SER A 296 7.30 -22.66 -7.52
C SER A 296 7.42 -23.68 -6.40
N VAL A 297 6.30 -24.01 -5.73
CA VAL A 297 6.29 -24.93 -4.58
C VAL A 297 6.17 -26.38 -5.01
N PHE A 298 5.20 -26.69 -5.88
CA PHE A 298 4.83 -28.06 -6.17
C PHE A 298 5.67 -28.72 -7.27
N LEU A 299 6.14 -27.98 -8.29
CA LEU A 299 6.79 -28.58 -9.45
C LEU A 299 8.06 -29.37 -9.08
N PRO A 300 8.99 -28.86 -8.25
CA PRO A 300 10.17 -29.62 -7.83
C PRO A 300 9.79 -30.89 -7.02
N ALA A 301 8.83 -30.77 -6.12
CA ALA A 301 8.38 -31.90 -5.30
C ALA A 301 7.67 -32.97 -6.12
N LEU A 302 6.82 -32.59 -7.06
CA LEU A 302 6.15 -33.50 -7.98
C LEU A 302 7.14 -34.25 -8.87
N TYR A 303 8.18 -33.56 -9.35
CA TYR A 303 9.25 -34.18 -10.13
C TYR A 303 9.98 -35.27 -9.32
N VAL A 304 10.39 -34.96 -8.09
CA VAL A 304 11.02 -35.93 -7.20
C VAL A 304 10.12 -37.11 -6.89
N ALA A 305 8.85 -36.86 -6.54
CA ALA A 305 7.88 -37.88 -6.23
C ALA A 305 7.57 -38.78 -7.44
N ALA A 306 7.50 -38.21 -8.64
CA ALA A 306 7.27 -38.94 -9.88
C ALA A 306 8.45 -39.89 -10.19
N GLN A 307 9.67 -39.40 -10.02
CA GLN A 307 10.87 -40.21 -10.29
C GLN A 307 11.06 -41.38 -9.30
N LEU A 308 10.87 -41.12 -8.01
CA LEU A 308 11.12 -42.11 -6.97
C LEU A 308 9.99 -43.13 -6.80
N PHE A 309 8.73 -42.71 -6.98
CA PHE A 309 7.59 -43.52 -6.59
C PHE A 309 6.63 -43.87 -7.74
N ARG A 310 6.51 -43.05 -8.78
CA ARG A 310 5.49 -43.17 -9.82
C ARG A 310 5.96 -42.72 -11.21
N LEU A 311 6.92 -43.39 -11.77
CA LEU A 311 7.45 -43.12 -13.13
C LEU A 311 6.35 -43.08 -14.21
N ARG A 312 5.25 -43.81 -14.02
CA ARG A 312 4.11 -43.85 -14.95
C ARG A 312 3.37 -42.49 -15.07
N LEU A 313 3.56 -41.58 -14.13
CA LEU A 313 2.95 -40.22 -14.20
C LEU A 313 3.68 -39.32 -15.20
N ILE A 314 4.91 -39.68 -15.57
CA ILE A 314 5.71 -38.91 -16.52
C ILE A 314 5.30 -39.34 -17.94
N PRO A 315 4.94 -38.39 -18.83
CA PRO A 315 4.66 -38.70 -20.24
C PRO A 315 5.81 -39.47 -20.88
N PHE A 316 5.49 -40.46 -21.71
CA PHE A 316 6.48 -41.40 -22.25
C PHE A 316 7.68 -40.74 -22.93
N GLY A 317 7.45 -39.65 -23.71
CA GLY A 317 8.53 -38.89 -24.35
C GLY A 317 9.49 -38.23 -23.35
N LEU A 318 8.95 -37.66 -22.24
CA LEU A 318 9.76 -37.11 -21.15
C LEU A 318 10.44 -38.22 -20.33
N LEU A 319 9.79 -39.37 -20.17
CA LEU A 319 10.36 -40.53 -19.43
C LEU A 319 11.65 -41.02 -20.06
N ILE A 320 11.75 -41.07 -21.39
CA ILE A 320 12.96 -41.45 -22.13
C ILE A 320 14.10 -40.48 -21.83
N ILE A 321 13.83 -39.17 -21.90
CA ILE A 321 14.80 -38.09 -21.63
C ILE A 321 15.27 -38.16 -20.16
N VAL A 322 14.34 -38.29 -19.24
CA VAL A 322 14.62 -38.38 -17.80
C VAL A 322 15.39 -39.63 -17.46
N SER A 323 14.99 -40.80 -18.00
CA SER A 323 15.68 -42.08 -17.76
C SER A 323 17.10 -42.12 -18.34
N GLY A 324 17.34 -41.48 -19.49
CA GLY A 324 18.66 -41.34 -20.08
C GLY A 324 19.59 -40.47 -19.24
N GLY A 325 19.06 -39.39 -18.66
CA GLY A 325 19.84 -38.49 -17.82
C GLY A 325 20.20 -39.04 -16.44
N ILE A 326 19.36 -39.88 -15.84
CA ILE A 326 19.54 -40.36 -14.45
C ILE A 326 20.61 -41.45 -14.33
N ARG A 327 20.78 -42.29 -15.33
CA ARG A 327 21.67 -43.47 -15.27
C ARG A 327 23.14 -43.13 -14.97
N SER A 328 23.58 -41.92 -15.24
CA SER A 328 24.95 -41.45 -15.03
C SER A 328 25.16 -40.58 -13.79
N ILE A 329 24.09 -40.27 -13.05
CA ILE A 329 24.14 -39.31 -11.93
C ILE A 329 24.36 -40.09 -10.60
N PRO A 330 25.34 -39.67 -9.77
CA PRO A 330 25.63 -40.34 -8.51
C PRO A 330 24.62 -40.02 -7.39
N LEU A 331 23.84 -38.96 -7.54
CA LEU A 331 22.86 -38.49 -6.53
C LEU A 331 21.49 -39.11 -6.77
N SER A 332 20.77 -39.43 -5.68
CA SER A 332 19.35 -39.76 -5.79
C SER A 332 18.54 -38.54 -6.23
N PRO A 333 17.41 -38.71 -6.93
CA PRO A 333 16.61 -37.56 -7.43
C PRO A 333 16.20 -36.56 -6.36
N GLY A 334 15.94 -37.02 -5.14
CA GLY A 334 15.63 -36.14 -4.00
C GLY A 334 16.84 -35.33 -3.54
N LEU A 335 18.02 -35.94 -3.45
CA LEU A 335 19.25 -35.24 -3.08
C LEU A 335 19.73 -34.30 -4.19
N GLU A 336 19.62 -34.71 -5.46
CA GLU A 336 19.91 -33.84 -6.60
C GLU A 336 19.08 -32.57 -6.56
N MET A 337 17.76 -32.69 -6.41
CA MET A 337 16.86 -31.57 -6.34
C MET A 337 17.12 -30.67 -5.12
N PHE A 338 17.38 -31.29 -3.95
CA PHE A 338 17.72 -30.53 -2.74
C PHE A 338 19.02 -29.74 -2.93
N PHE A 339 20.07 -30.38 -3.51
CA PHE A 339 21.33 -29.72 -3.81
C PHE A 339 21.16 -28.53 -4.76
N LEU A 340 20.43 -28.71 -5.86
CA LEU A 340 20.17 -27.64 -6.82
C LEU A 340 19.37 -26.48 -6.19
N LEU A 341 18.39 -26.77 -5.34
CA LEU A 341 17.65 -25.73 -4.61
C LEU A 341 18.55 -25.00 -3.61
N ALA A 342 19.43 -25.71 -2.89
CA ALA A 342 20.39 -25.09 -1.98
C ALA A 342 21.34 -24.15 -2.73
N VAL A 343 21.83 -24.56 -3.90
CA VAL A 343 22.67 -23.71 -4.76
C VAL A 343 21.87 -22.48 -5.23
N LEU A 344 20.62 -22.65 -5.65
CA LEU A 344 19.75 -21.53 -6.01
C LEU A 344 19.60 -20.53 -4.86
N GLU A 345 19.36 -20.99 -3.63
CA GLU A 345 19.23 -20.12 -2.46
C GLU A 345 20.54 -19.37 -2.15
N ILE A 346 21.70 -20.04 -2.28
CA ILE A 346 23.01 -19.39 -2.13
C ILE A 346 23.18 -18.29 -3.18
N LEU A 347 22.80 -18.55 -4.44
CA LEU A 347 22.89 -17.55 -5.50
C LEU A 347 21.97 -16.35 -5.25
N VAL A 348 20.75 -16.59 -4.77
CA VAL A 348 19.79 -15.55 -4.41
C VAL A 348 20.34 -14.71 -3.25
N GLU A 349 20.80 -15.34 -2.17
CA GLU A 349 21.37 -14.67 -1.00
C GLU A 349 22.62 -13.85 -1.37
N ALA A 350 23.49 -14.40 -2.21
CA ALA A 350 24.67 -13.70 -2.71
C ALA A 350 24.28 -12.48 -3.55
N SER A 351 23.25 -12.59 -4.42
CA SER A 351 22.84 -11.52 -5.33
C SER A 351 22.32 -10.27 -4.60
N VAL A 352 21.71 -10.44 -3.44
CA VAL A 352 21.19 -9.33 -2.61
C VAL A 352 22.34 -8.55 -1.96
N ARG A 353 23.46 -9.20 -1.64
CA ARG A 353 24.58 -8.61 -0.91
C ARG A 353 25.66 -8.01 -1.81
N MET A 354 25.62 -8.30 -3.10
CA MET A 354 26.66 -7.87 -4.04
C MET A 354 26.30 -6.56 -4.75
N PRO A 355 27.31 -5.72 -5.10
CA PRO A 355 27.12 -4.62 -6.03
C PRO A 355 26.54 -5.12 -7.36
N LYS A 356 25.64 -4.35 -7.97
CA LYS A 356 24.86 -4.76 -9.18
C LYS A 356 25.74 -5.28 -10.33
N TYR A 357 26.91 -4.67 -10.57
CA TYR A 357 27.83 -5.10 -11.62
C TYR A 357 28.48 -6.47 -11.34
N VAL A 358 28.77 -6.78 -10.06
CA VAL A 358 29.33 -8.08 -9.66
C VAL A 358 28.24 -9.17 -9.75
N ALA A 359 27.01 -8.86 -9.32
CA ALA A 359 25.87 -9.76 -9.41
C ALA A 359 25.58 -10.18 -10.86
N LEU A 360 25.71 -9.24 -11.84
CA LEU A 360 25.55 -9.55 -13.25
C LEU A 360 26.63 -10.53 -13.75
N ALA A 361 27.91 -10.27 -13.43
CA ALA A 361 29.02 -11.16 -13.80
C ALA A 361 28.85 -12.55 -13.18
N LEU A 362 28.47 -12.63 -11.90
CA LEU A 362 28.23 -13.91 -11.21
C LEU A 362 27.06 -14.68 -11.81
N SER A 363 26.00 -13.99 -12.26
CA SER A 363 24.88 -14.62 -12.95
C SER A 363 25.31 -15.34 -14.22
N VAL A 364 26.22 -14.74 -15.01
CA VAL A 364 26.75 -15.35 -16.23
C VAL A 364 27.62 -16.56 -15.90
N ILE A 365 28.54 -16.41 -14.93
CA ILE A 365 29.41 -17.52 -14.48
C ILE A 365 28.57 -18.66 -13.89
N GLY A 366 27.60 -18.34 -13.04
CA GLY A 366 26.67 -19.31 -12.45
C GLY A 366 25.90 -20.08 -13.51
N ALA A 367 25.35 -19.40 -14.51
CA ALA A 367 24.63 -20.04 -15.61
C ALA A 367 25.54 -20.97 -16.45
N LEU A 368 26.77 -20.54 -16.74
CA LEU A 368 27.73 -21.34 -17.53
C LEU A 368 28.25 -22.54 -16.73
N VAL A 369 28.70 -22.32 -15.48
CA VAL A 369 29.32 -23.36 -14.66
C VAL A 369 28.28 -24.37 -14.18
N LEU A 370 27.14 -23.91 -13.64
CA LEU A 370 26.10 -24.80 -13.13
C LEU A 370 25.24 -25.40 -14.23
N GLY A 371 24.92 -24.59 -15.28
CA GLY A 371 24.05 -25.04 -16.35
C GLY A 371 24.73 -26.03 -17.31
N ASP A 372 25.89 -25.71 -17.82
CA ASP A 372 26.55 -26.52 -18.86
C ASP A 372 27.57 -27.50 -18.29
N THR A 373 28.47 -27.05 -17.42
CA THR A 373 29.57 -27.87 -16.91
C THR A 373 29.11 -28.97 -15.98
N ALA A 374 28.16 -28.67 -15.05
CA ALA A 374 27.64 -29.66 -14.10
C ALA A 374 26.83 -30.77 -14.81
N VAL A 375 26.10 -30.44 -15.85
CA VAL A 375 25.38 -31.42 -16.68
C VAL A 375 26.36 -32.27 -17.49
N LYS A 376 27.37 -31.66 -18.14
CA LYS A 376 28.39 -32.40 -18.88
C LYS A 376 29.25 -33.34 -17.99
N ALA A 377 29.50 -32.93 -16.77
CA ALA A 377 30.18 -33.74 -15.76
C ALA A 377 29.29 -34.86 -15.18
N GLY A 378 28.00 -34.94 -15.53
CA GLY A 378 27.09 -35.95 -15.00
C GLY A 378 26.79 -35.79 -13.51
N LEU A 379 26.97 -34.57 -12.95
CA LEU A 379 26.67 -34.29 -11.54
C LEU A 379 25.19 -34.06 -11.29
N VAL A 380 24.51 -33.46 -12.27
CA VAL A 380 23.08 -33.13 -12.24
C VAL A 380 22.41 -33.32 -13.60
N SER A 381 21.12 -33.58 -13.62
CA SER A 381 20.34 -33.80 -14.85
C SER A 381 19.83 -32.47 -15.45
N SER A 382 19.80 -32.38 -16.78
CA SER A 382 19.22 -31.23 -17.47
C SER A 382 17.77 -30.96 -17.09
N PRO A 383 16.87 -31.96 -16.94
CA PRO A 383 15.52 -31.75 -16.50
C PRO A 383 15.41 -31.12 -15.10
N ALA A 384 16.26 -31.54 -14.15
CA ALA A 384 16.26 -31.01 -12.79
C ALA A 384 16.62 -29.51 -12.78
N ILE A 385 17.63 -29.11 -13.56
CA ILE A 385 18.01 -27.69 -13.68
C ILE A 385 16.86 -26.86 -14.26
N ILE A 386 16.19 -27.34 -15.31
CA ILE A 386 15.05 -26.63 -15.92
C ILE A 386 13.92 -26.45 -14.89
N ILE A 387 13.62 -27.48 -14.10
CA ILE A 387 12.58 -27.44 -13.08
C ILE A 387 12.93 -26.44 -11.97
N VAL A 388 14.17 -26.44 -11.50
CA VAL A 388 14.64 -25.49 -10.48
C VAL A 388 14.61 -24.05 -11.02
N ALA A 389 15.02 -23.84 -12.28
CA ALA A 389 14.98 -22.53 -12.91
C ALA A 389 13.54 -22.01 -13.02
N ILE A 390 12.60 -22.84 -13.50
CA ILE A 390 11.17 -22.48 -13.59
C ILE A 390 10.61 -22.18 -12.20
N ALA A 391 10.90 -23.00 -11.20
CA ALA A 391 10.43 -22.80 -9.84
C ALA A 391 11.00 -21.53 -9.21
N GLY A 392 12.28 -21.23 -9.46
CA GLY A 392 12.94 -19.99 -9.01
C GLY A 392 12.31 -18.74 -9.64
N ILE A 393 12.22 -18.71 -10.98
CA ILE A 393 11.60 -17.57 -11.71
C ILE A 393 10.16 -17.37 -11.26
N SER A 394 9.40 -18.45 -11.07
CA SER A 394 8.01 -18.39 -10.62
C SER A 394 7.87 -17.78 -9.23
N ALA A 395 8.82 -18.00 -8.31
CA ALA A 395 8.80 -17.39 -6.98
C ALA A 395 8.88 -15.86 -7.03
N TYR A 396 9.63 -15.29 -7.97
CA TYR A 396 9.80 -13.84 -8.12
C TYR A 396 8.57 -13.12 -8.68
N THR A 397 7.53 -13.83 -9.11
CA THR A 397 6.25 -13.21 -9.50
C THR A 397 5.53 -12.57 -8.31
N VAL A 398 5.86 -13.03 -7.06
CA VAL A 398 5.34 -12.50 -5.80
C VAL A 398 6.53 -12.27 -4.85
N PRO A 399 7.27 -11.15 -5.01
CA PRO A 399 8.52 -10.89 -4.28
C PRO A 399 8.37 -10.97 -2.76
N ASP A 400 7.24 -10.49 -2.24
CA ASP A 400 6.93 -10.45 -0.80
C ASP A 400 6.84 -11.84 -0.14
N LEU A 401 6.62 -12.90 -0.92
CA LEU A 401 6.53 -14.27 -0.45
C LEU A 401 7.78 -15.10 -0.76
N THR A 402 8.77 -14.60 -1.49
CA THR A 402 9.89 -15.37 -2.00
C THR A 402 10.62 -16.17 -0.91
N GLY A 403 10.94 -15.53 0.23
CA GLY A 403 11.60 -16.23 1.35
C GLY A 403 10.74 -17.32 1.98
N THR A 404 9.44 -17.09 2.13
CA THR A 404 8.50 -18.10 2.64
C THR A 404 8.35 -19.26 1.64
N LEU A 405 8.21 -18.96 0.34
CA LEU A 405 8.07 -19.96 -0.72
C LEU A 405 9.31 -20.85 -0.82
N SER A 406 10.50 -20.28 -0.62
CA SER A 406 11.75 -21.02 -0.60
C SER A 406 11.75 -22.10 0.49
N LEU A 407 11.45 -21.73 1.73
CA LEU A 407 11.37 -22.67 2.86
C LEU A 407 10.29 -23.74 2.64
N VAL A 408 9.12 -23.34 2.18
CA VAL A 408 8.02 -24.27 1.88
C VAL A 408 8.42 -25.24 0.77
N ARG A 409 9.03 -24.76 -0.31
CA ARG A 409 9.52 -25.56 -1.43
C ARG A 409 10.52 -26.63 -1.00
N ILE A 410 11.53 -26.26 -0.18
CA ILE A 410 12.52 -27.21 0.35
C ILE A 410 11.81 -28.27 1.20
N LEU A 411 10.87 -27.88 2.08
CA LEU A 411 10.10 -28.81 2.90
C LEU A 411 9.30 -29.80 2.03
N TYR A 412 8.67 -29.32 0.96
CA TYR A 412 7.94 -30.18 0.01
C TYR A 412 8.85 -31.17 -0.71
N VAL A 413 10.05 -30.76 -1.10
CA VAL A 413 11.03 -31.65 -1.76
C VAL A 413 11.52 -32.74 -0.80
N VAL A 414 11.81 -32.40 0.46
CA VAL A 414 12.21 -33.38 1.49
C VAL A 414 11.08 -34.39 1.75
N VAL A 415 9.86 -33.94 1.91
CA VAL A 415 8.69 -34.80 2.13
C VAL A 415 8.39 -35.64 0.89
N ALA A 416 8.51 -35.08 -0.31
CA ALA A 416 8.33 -35.80 -1.57
C ALA A 416 9.37 -36.90 -1.75
N GLY A 417 10.62 -36.65 -1.36
CA GLY A 417 11.72 -37.64 -1.42
C GLY A 417 11.56 -38.78 -0.41
N SER A 418 10.92 -38.52 0.74
CA SER A 418 10.77 -39.50 1.82
C SER A 418 9.47 -40.32 1.73
N ILE A 419 8.34 -39.65 1.52
CA ILE A 419 7.00 -40.26 1.60
C ILE A 419 6.34 -40.33 0.21
N GLY A 420 6.89 -39.61 -0.77
CA GLY A 420 6.35 -39.56 -2.12
C GLY A 420 5.08 -38.73 -2.27
N PRO A 421 4.19 -39.06 -3.24
CA PRO A 421 3.00 -38.25 -3.53
C PRO A 421 2.04 -38.11 -2.34
N TYR A 422 1.95 -39.15 -1.50
CA TYR A 422 1.10 -39.08 -0.28
C TYR A 422 1.59 -38.03 0.69
N GLY A 423 2.91 -37.87 0.82
CA GLY A 423 3.52 -36.84 1.64
C GLY A 423 3.18 -35.43 1.14
N ILE A 424 3.19 -35.21 -0.18
CA ILE A 424 2.79 -33.94 -0.79
C ILE A 424 1.35 -33.60 -0.43
N VAL A 425 0.41 -34.56 -0.56
CA VAL A 425 -1.00 -34.35 -0.22
C VAL A 425 -1.16 -34.03 1.26
N LEU A 426 -0.51 -34.80 2.14
CA LEU A 426 -0.59 -34.58 3.59
C LEU A 426 -0.04 -33.22 3.98
N LEU A 427 1.13 -32.84 3.46
CA LEU A 427 1.75 -31.55 3.74
C LEU A 427 0.89 -30.39 3.21
N THR A 428 0.26 -30.56 2.06
CA THR A 428 -0.69 -29.57 1.51
C THR A 428 -1.90 -29.39 2.42
N ALA A 429 -2.46 -30.49 2.92
CA ALA A 429 -3.58 -30.42 3.87
C ALA A 429 -3.18 -29.71 5.17
N LEU A 430 -1.98 -29.99 5.70
CA LEU A 430 -1.44 -29.29 6.88
C LEU A 430 -1.17 -27.81 6.62
N LEU A 431 -0.65 -27.46 5.45
CA LEU A 431 -0.43 -26.07 5.06
C LEU A 431 -1.76 -25.29 4.94
N ILE A 432 -2.77 -25.89 4.30
CA ILE A 432 -4.10 -25.28 4.20
C ILE A 432 -4.70 -25.10 5.59
N TRP A 433 -4.64 -26.14 6.44
CA TRP A 433 -5.12 -26.05 7.81
C TRP A 433 -4.43 -24.94 8.61
N TYR A 434 -3.10 -24.82 8.47
CA TYR A 434 -2.32 -23.75 9.09
C TYR A 434 -2.78 -22.36 8.62
N LEU A 435 -2.94 -22.17 7.30
CA LEU A 435 -3.35 -20.88 6.71
C LEU A 435 -4.77 -20.50 7.12
N VAL A 436 -5.70 -21.47 7.16
CA VAL A 436 -7.10 -21.25 7.60
C VAL A 436 -7.18 -20.89 9.08
N SER A 437 -6.30 -21.49 9.91
CA SER A 437 -6.26 -21.24 11.37
C SER A 437 -5.57 -19.93 11.75
N ALA A 438 -4.88 -19.30 10.81
CA ALA A 438 -4.15 -18.07 11.06
C ALA A 438 -5.06 -16.84 10.92
N GLU A 439 -4.89 -15.87 11.80
CA GLU A 439 -5.62 -14.60 11.77
C GLU A 439 -4.71 -13.41 12.10
N SER A 440 -5.04 -12.24 11.56
CA SER A 440 -4.42 -10.95 11.86
C SER A 440 -5.49 -10.01 12.41
N TYR A 441 -5.41 -9.67 13.71
CA TYR A 441 -6.34 -8.76 14.40
C TYR A 441 -7.84 -9.06 14.15
N GLY A 442 -8.21 -10.36 14.20
CA GLY A 442 -9.58 -10.84 14.02
C GLY A 442 -10.02 -10.98 12.57
N VAL A 443 -9.11 -10.78 11.61
CA VAL A 443 -9.32 -11.05 10.19
C VAL A 443 -8.58 -12.34 9.81
N PRO A 444 -9.27 -13.36 9.26
CA PRO A 444 -8.64 -14.58 8.80
C PRO A 444 -7.60 -14.29 7.71
N LEU A 445 -6.42 -14.92 7.82
CA LEU A 445 -5.30 -14.69 6.90
C LEU A 445 -5.66 -15.02 5.44
N LEU A 446 -6.46 -16.09 5.25
CA LEU A 446 -6.88 -16.57 3.93
C LEU A 446 -8.18 -15.92 3.42
N ALA A 447 -8.69 -14.88 4.11
CA ALA A 447 -9.84 -14.14 3.58
C ALA A 447 -9.51 -13.53 2.21
N PRO A 448 -10.48 -13.50 1.27
CA PRO A 448 -11.89 -13.90 1.33
C PRO A 448 -12.17 -15.36 0.96
N PHE A 449 -11.16 -16.22 0.81
CA PHE A 449 -11.34 -17.62 0.43
C PHE A 449 -11.82 -18.48 1.61
N ALA A 450 -11.29 -18.23 2.80
CA ALA A 450 -11.71 -18.88 4.04
C ALA A 450 -11.82 -17.85 5.17
N PRO A 451 -13.05 -17.47 5.60
CA PRO A 451 -14.36 -17.90 5.06
C PRO A 451 -14.64 -17.34 3.66
N LEU A 452 -15.46 -18.03 2.88
CA LEU A 452 -15.80 -17.59 1.52
C LEU A 452 -16.70 -16.34 1.56
N ILE A 453 -16.15 -15.20 1.18
CA ILE A 453 -16.86 -13.93 1.08
C ILE A 453 -16.94 -13.53 -0.40
N ARG A 454 -18.04 -13.91 -1.07
CA ARG A 454 -18.19 -13.74 -2.52
C ARG A 454 -17.97 -12.30 -3.01
N HIS A 455 -18.44 -11.32 -2.25
CA HIS A 455 -18.27 -9.91 -2.59
C HIS A 455 -16.80 -9.48 -2.66
N ASP A 456 -15.97 -9.95 -1.72
CA ASP A 456 -14.58 -9.55 -1.60
C ASP A 456 -13.67 -10.29 -2.63
N LEU A 457 -14.18 -11.33 -3.30
CA LEU A 457 -13.49 -12.00 -4.42
C LEU A 457 -13.30 -11.07 -5.62
N ALA A 458 -14.18 -10.08 -5.78
CA ALA A 458 -14.16 -9.13 -6.87
C ALA A 458 -12.88 -8.26 -6.96
N ASP A 459 -12.12 -8.16 -5.87
CA ASP A 459 -10.81 -7.48 -5.87
C ASP A 459 -9.67 -8.38 -5.40
N SER A 460 -9.93 -9.64 -5.08
CA SER A 460 -8.89 -10.60 -4.66
C SER A 460 -8.46 -11.53 -5.78
N LEU A 461 -9.38 -12.34 -6.31
CA LEU A 461 -9.10 -13.32 -7.35
C LEU A 461 -9.14 -12.69 -8.75
N TYR A 462 -10.16 -11.89 -9.00
CA TYR A 462 -10.30 -11.15 -10.25
C TYR A 462 -10.46 -9.66 -9.95
N LYS A 463 -10.09 -8.83 -10.92
CA LYS A 463 -10.25 -7.38 -10.81
C LYS A 463 -11.58 -7.00 -11.46
N ALA A 464 -12.58 -6.69 -10.64
CA ALA A 464 -13.81 -6.12 -11.14
C ALA A 464 -13.61 -4.66 -11.58
N ASP A 465 -14.51 -4.14 -12.39
CA ASP A 465 -14.52 -2.73 -12.74
C ASP A 465 -14.74 -1.85 -11.49
N LEU A 466 -14.25 -0.62 -11.54
CA LEU A 466 -14.32 0.32 -10.41
C LEU A 466 -15.77 0.56 -9.98
N ALA A 467 -16.71 0.54 -10.93
CA ALA A 467 -18.14 0.70 -10.69
C ALA A 467 -18.74 -0.44 -9.84
N ALA A 468 -18.20 -1.66 -9.96
CA ALA A 468 -18.64 -2.82 -9.21
C ALA A 468 -18.02 -2.90 -7.80
N LEU A 469 -17.01 -2.08 -7.51
CA LEU A 469 -16.34 -1.99 -6.21
C LEU A 469 -16.99 -0.90 -5.33
N ASP A 470 -18.32 -0.94 -5.19
CA ASP A 470 -19.12 0.06 -4.46
C ASP A 470 -18.97 -0.04 -2.94
N ARG A 471 -18.49 -1.17 -2.42
CA ARG A 471 -18.37 -1.47 -0.99
C ARG A 471 -16.95 -1.82 -0.59
N ARG A 472 -16.63 -1.52 0.67
CA ARG A 472 -15.37 -1.94 1.30
C ARG A 472 -15.38 -3.45 1.61
N PRO A 473 -14.19 -4.09 1.67
CA PRO A 473 -14.08 -5.50 2.02
C PRO A 473 -14.76 -5.83 3.34
N ARG A 474 -15.64 -6.82 3.33
CA ARG A 474 -16.38 -7.27 4.53
C ARG A 474 -15.47 -7.91 5.55
N ALA A 475 -14.37 -8.51 5.11
CA ALA A 475 -13.38 -9.14 5.96
C ALA A 475 -12.78 -8.17 6.98
N LEU A 476 -12.61 -6.88 6.64
CA LEU A 476 -11.97 -5.86 7.49
C LEU A 476 -12.86 -5.31 8.62
N ARG A 477 -14.11 -5.77 8.76
CA ARG A 477 -15.04 -5.44 9.86
C ARG A 477 -15.29 -3.94 10.11
N GLY A 478 -14.95 -3.06 9.18
CA GLY A 478 -15.21 -1.63 9.26
C GLY A 478 -16.71 -1.29 9.36
N LYS A 479 -17.07 -0.24 10.10
CA LYS A 479 -18.47 0.18 10.26
C LYS A 479 -19.04 0.78 8.98
N ASN A 480 -18.30 1.62 8.30
CA ASN A 480 -18.68 2.24 7.04
C ASN A 480 -18.36 1.29 5.88
N ARG A 481 -19.37 0.67 5.29
CA ARG A 481 -19.23 -0.30 4.20
C ARG A 481 -19.31 0.31 2.81
N THR A 482 -19.83 1.50 2.67
CA THR A 482 -20.01 2.15 1.36
C THR A 482 -18.73 2.84 0.93
N ARG A 483 -18.19 2.49 -0.25
CA ARG A 483 -17.00 3.09 -0.85
C ARG A 483 -17.37 4.10 -1.93
N LEU A 484 -18.31 3.74 -2.80
CA LEU A 484 -18.73 4.52 -3.94
C LEU A 484 -20.26 4.59 -3.96
N LYS A 485 -20.82 5.78 -4.15
CA LYS A 485 -22.24 5.98 -4.50
C LYS A 485 -22.25 6.48 -5.94
N LEU A 486 -22.40 5.57 -6.89
CA LEU A 486 -22.73 5.98 -8.26
C LEU A 486 -24.15 6.51 -8.26
N ARG A 487 -24.33 7.77 -8.67
CA ARG A 487 -25.64 8.27 -9.07
C ARG A 487 -26.03 7.52 -10.34
N ARG A 488 -26.97 6.59 -10.22
CA ARG A 488 -27.56 5.88 -11.36
C ARG A 488 -28.22 6.85 -12.37
N ASP A 489 -28.56 8.04 -11.90
CA ASP A 489 -29.23 9.07 -12.69
C ASP A 489 -28.35 9.73 -13.77
N ALA A 490 -27.00 9.63 -13.66
CA ALA A 490 -26.10 10.17 -14.67
C ALA A 490 -25.85 9.22 -15.87
N ALA A 491 -26.20 7.96 -15.74
CA ALA A 491 -26.09 6.98 -16.84
C ALA A 491 -27.39 6.87 -17.64
N ALA A 492 -28.54 7.14 -17.03
CA ALA A 492 -29.85 7.13 -17.70
C ALA A 492 -30.10 8.38 -18.55
N GLY A 493 -29.37 9.48 -18.31
CA GLY A 493 -29.55 10.73 -19.07
C GLY A 493 -28.78 10.84 -20.39
N ARG A 494 -28.13 9.78 -20.86
CA ARG A 494 -27.42 9.77 -22.14
C ARG A 494 -28.11 8.97 -23.25
N GLU A 495 -29.21 8.28 -22.94
CA GLU A 495 -29.97 7.52 -23.96
C GLU A 495 -31.17 8.28 -24.55
N ASP A 496 -31.55 9.45 -24.00
CA ASP A 496 -32.74 10.20 -24.46
C ASP A 496 -32.45 11.42 -25.36
N GLU A 497 -31.21 11.67 -25.76
CA GLU A 497 -30.91 12.62 -26.82
C GLU A 497 -30.72 11.90 -28.16
N GLN A 498 -31.76 11.27 -28.65
CA GLN A 498 -31.94 11.11 -30.08
C GLN A 498 -32.43 12.45 -30.65
N PRO A 499 -31.76 13.04 -31.63
CA PRO A 499 -32.31 14.22 -32.32
C PRO A 499 -33.58 13.81 -33.06
N SER A 500 -34.70 14.32 -32.57
CA SER A 500 -35.97 14.33 -33.32
C SER A 500 -35.73 15.05 -34.63
N GLY A 501 -35.61 14.26 -35.71
CA GLY A 501 -35.65 14.77 -37.07
C GLY A 501 -37.04 15.24 -37.38
N GLU A 502 -37.30 16.53 -37.30
CA GLU A 502 -38.34 17.20 -38.04
C GLU A 502 -37.73 17.73 -39.33
N GLY A 503 -38.10 17.07 -40.42
CA GLY A 503 -37.95 17.64 -41.76
C GLY A 503 -39.04 18.68 -42.04
N PRO A 504 -38.75 19.70 -42.79
CA PRO A 504 -39.80 20.41 -43.53
C PRO A 504 -39.82 19.93 -44.99
N ASP A 505 -41.05 19.61 -45.39
CA ASP A 505 -41.49 19.40 -46.74
C ASP A 505 -41.21 20.58 -47.69
N GLY A 506 -40.95 20.26 -48.92
CA GLY A 506 -41.59 20.91 -50.08
C GLY A 506 -40.83 21.97 -50.83
N GLN A 507 -40.51 21.67 -52.00
CA GLN A 507 -40.84 22.28 -53.28
C GLN A 507 -39.67 22.24 -54.28
N ALA A 508 -39.93 21.40 -55.25
CA ALA A 508 -39.82 21.54 -56.73
C ALA A 508 -38.95 22.66 -57.33
N ALA A 509 -38.11 22.33 -58.21
CA ALA A 509 -38.18 22.60 -59.66
C ALA A 509 -36.76 22.70 -60.26
N ASP A 510 -36.61 21.92 -61.32
CA ASP A 510 -35.95 22.15 -62.64
C ASP A 510 -34.66 23.01 -62.67
N ALA A 511 -33.66 22.41 -63.27
CA ALA A 511 -33.12 22.71 -64.55
C ALA A 511 -31.70 22.11 -64.75
N ALA A 512 -31.61 21.15 -65.61
CA ALA A 512 -30.73 21.02 -66.78
C ALA A 512 -29.31 21.61 -66.74
N GLY A 513 -28.38 20.78 -67.15
CA GLY A 513 -27.25 21.25 -67.97
C GLY A 513 -25.89 20.68 -67.53
N GLU A 514 -25.48 19.63 -68.28
CA GLU A 514 -24.21 19.56 -69.04
C GLU A 514 -22.95 20.12 -68.36
N GLU A 515 -21.87 19.49 -68.28
CA GLU A 515 -20.96 18.92 -69.26
C GLU A 515 -19.62 18.57 -68.57
N LYS A 516 -19.10 17.38 -68.89
CA LYS A 516 -17.73 17.04 -69.27
C LYS A 516 -16.47 17.50 -68.53
N ASP A 517 -15.68 16.44 -68.36
CA ASP A 517 -14.22 16.34 -68.57
C ASP A 517 -13.25 17.20 -67.69
N ALA A 518 -12.58 16.54 -66.77
CA ALA A 518 -11.14 16.26 -66.84
C ALA A 518 -10.70 15.49 -65.60
#